data_ccd2913f3d7d2cceddec58ceec88c205
#
_entry.id   ccd2913f3d7d2cceddec58ceec88c205
#
_cell.length_a   1.000
_cell.length_b   1.000
_cell.length_c   1.000
_cell.angle_alpha   90.00
_cell.angle_beta   90.00
_cell.angle_gamma   90.00
#
_symmetry.space_group_name_H-M   'P 1'
#
loop_
_entity.id
_entity.type
_entity.pdbx_description
1 polymer ?
#
loop_
_entity_poly.entity_id
_entity_poly.type
_entity_poly.pdbx_seq_one_letter_code
_entity_poly.pdbx_strand_id
1 'polypeptide(L)'
;ALSESKADPVAATRKFDFNSFKEVEQSEVIELPVTERTIINAGPGTGKTWTLIESMKQLLVEQLAAADEILVLCFSRSAVATVKERLLDAAEALPDNWRDIEVRTFDSFVTYMLAVLQDAEDYAADFPANFVLGRLNYNTRISLAVELFNKHQDLLEQYKHLIVDEVQDLVGVRAELVLSILKGLPDTCGFTLLGDACQSLYDYQADQDKAVMPSVEFYHKLFTCFPEANY
;
A
#
# COMPACT_ATOMS: atom_id res chain seq x y z
N ALA A 1 -17.30 -11.01 51.19
CA ALA A 1 -17.71 -11.51 49.87
C ALA A 1 -17.59 -10.34 48.90
N LEU A 2 -16.48 -10.26 48.19
CA LEU A 2 -16.25 -9.30 47.10
C LEU A 2 -16.63 -10.04 45.83
N SER A 3 -17.67 -9.59 45.16
CA SER A 3 -18.06 -10.05 43.85
C SER A 3 -17.16 -9.43 42.79
N GLU A 4 -16.24 -10.22 42.24
CA GLU A 4 -15.50 -9.87 41.04
C GLU A 4 -16.47 -9.83 39.86
N SER A 5 -16.70 -8.63 39.34
CA SER A 5 -17.34 -8.39 38.07
C SER A 5 -16.36 -8.82 36.97
N LYS A 6 -16.59 -10.00 36.39
CA LYS A 6 -15.98 -10.39 35.14
C LYS A 6 -16.51 -9.47 34.04
N ALA A 7 -15.65 -8.56 33.58
CA ALA A 7 -15.88 -7.83 32.35
C ALA A 7 -15.80 -8.83 31.20
N ASP A 8 -16.87 -8.98 30.42
CA ASP A 8 -16.93 -9.76 29.19
C ASP A 8 -15.97 -9.15 28.14
N PRO A 9 -15.06 -9.92 27.59
CA PRO A 9 -14.18 -9.45 26.50
C PRO A 9 -14.82 -9.67 25.12
N VAL A 10 -16.08 -9.36 24.98
CA VAL A 10 -16.71 -9.20 23.65
C VAL A 10 -16.79 -7.71 23.38
N ALA A 11 -15.62 -7.08 23.21
CA ALA A 11 -15.55 -5.80 22.54
C ALA A 11 -16.13 -6.03 21.12
N ALA A 12 -17.32 -5.45 20.92
CA ALA A 12 -18.05 -5.50 19.68
C ALA A 12 -17.09 -5.22 18.52
N THR A 13 -16.80 -6.21 17.69
CA THR A 13 -16.28 -6.05 16.36
C THR A 13 -17.31 -5.19 15.62
N ARG A 14 -17.11 -3.87 15.60
CA ARG A 14 -17.86 -3.00 14.70
C ARG A 14 -17.59 -3.54 13.32
N LYS A 15 -18.60 -4.14 12.69
CA LYS A 15 -18.53 -4.50 11.28
C LYS A 15 -18.26 -3.22 10.53
N PHE A 16 -17.17 -3.21 9.77
CA PHE A 16 -16.88 -2.11 8.87
C PHE A 16 -18.06 -1.96 7.90
N ASP A 17 -18.61 -0.75 7.81
CA ASP A 17 -19.71 -0.43 6.91
C ASP A 17 -19.14 0.23 5.65
N PHE A 18 -19.09 -0.52 4.54
CA PHE A 18 -18.69 0.00 3.24
C PHE A 18 -19.60 1.13 2.71
N ASN A 19 -20.78 1.35 3.29
CA ASN A 19 -21.63 2.49 2.95
C ASN A 19 -21.16 3.81 3.59
N SER A 20 -20.09 3.78 4.40
CA SER A 20 -19.53 4.98 5.00
C SER A 20 -18.64 5.79 4.05
N PHE A 21 -18.31 5.27 2.86
CA PHE A 21 -17.54 6.00 1.86
C PHE A 21 -18.34 7.21 1.35
N LYS A 22 -17.67 8.38 1.34
CA LYS A 22 -18.22 9.60 0.72
C LYS A 22 -18.16 9.45 -0.79
N GLU A 23 -19.24 9.80 -1.50
CA GLU A 23 -19.19 9.99 -2.95
C GLU A 23 -18.37 11.25 -3.26
N VAL A 24 -17.31 11.10 -4.05
CA VAL A 24 -16.46 12.18 -4.51
C VAL A 24 -16.26 12.10 -6.01
N GLU A 25 -16.10 13.25 -6.66
CA GLU A 25 -15.71 13.28 -8.07
C GLU A 25 -14.21 12.99 -8.22
N GLN A 26 -13.81 12.43 -9.38
CA GLN A 26 -12.41 12.14 -9.67
C GLN A 26 -11.50 13.37 -9.59
N SER A 27 -12.01 14.54 -9.98
CA SER A 27 -11.30 15.81 -9.89
C SER A 27 -10.91 16.17 -8.46
N GLU A 28 -11.79 15.93 -7.49
CA GLU A 28 -11.49 16.19 -6.06
C GLU A 28 -10.32 15.32 -5.57
N VAL A 29 -10.23 14.06 -6.05
CA VAL A 29 -9.14 13.14 -5.68
C VAL A 29 -7.82 13.57 -6.30
N ILE A 30 -7.85 14.03 -7.57
CA ILE A 30 -6.65 14.42 -8.31
C ILE A 30 -6.00 15.65 -7.66
N GLU A 31 -6.81 16.60 -7.17
CA GLU A 31 -6.36 17.88 -6.59
C GLU A 31 -5.91 17.76 -5.12
N LEU A 32 -5.91 16.57 -4.53
CA LEU A 32 -5.51 16.39 -3.14
C LEU A 32 -4.03 16.74 -2.90
N PRO A 33 -3.70 17.32 -1.73
CA PRO A 33 -2.31 17.55 -1.35
C PRO A 33 -1.46 16.28 -1.33
N VAL A 34 -0.17 16.39 -1.59
CA VAL A 34 0.77 15.25 -1.59
C VAL A 34 0.80 14.50 -0.26
N THR A 35 0.53 15.19 0.85
CA THR A 35 0.50 14.63 2.21
C THR A 35 -0.84 13.99 2.57
N GLU A 36 -1.84 14.09 1.69
CA GLU A 36 -3.17 13.56 1.98
C GLU A 36 -3.19 12.03 1.97
N ARG A 37 -3.93 11.45 2.89
CA ARG A 37 -4.10 10.01 3.07
C ARG A 37 -5.51 9.61 2.66
N THR A 38 -5.64 8.91 1.53
CA THR A 38 -6.94 8.67 0.90
C THR A 38 -7.14 7.20 0.56
N ILE A 39 -8.36 6.71 0.80
CA ILE A 39 -8.79 5.37 0.44
C ILE A 39 -9.99 5.48 -0.50
N ILE A 40 -9.84 4.99 -1.71
CA ILE A 40 -10.83 5.12 -2.78
C ILE A 40 -11.46 3.75 -3.04
N ASN A 41 -12.76 3.66 -2.81
CA ASN A 41 -13.55 2.50 -3.21
C ASN A 41 -14.27 2.83 -4.53
N ALA A 42 -13.81 2.26 -5.63
CA ALA A 42 -14.31 2.57 -6.96
C ALA A 42 -14.59 1.30 -7.75
N GLY A 43 -15.81 1.15 -8.26
CA GLY A 43 -16.27 -0.01 -9.01
C GLY A 43 -15.52 -0.23 -10.35
N PRO A 44 -15.83 -1.33 -11.06
CA PRO A 44 -15.23 -1.60 -12.37
C PRO A 44 -15.64 -0.53 -13.38
N GLY A 45 -14.70 -0.10 -14.21
CA GLY A 45 -14.96 0.89 -15.26
C GLY A 45 -15.14 2.34 -14.80
N THR A 46 -14.98 2.64 -13.52
CA THR A 46 -15.08 4.02 -12.98
C THR A 46 -13.85 4.88 -13.27
N GLY A 47 -12.84 4.35 -13.96
CA GLY A 47 -11.65 5.10 -14.32
C GLY A 47 -10.55 5.14 -13.26
N LYS A 48 -10.49 4.16 -12.33
CA LYS A 48 -9.43 4.07 -11.30
C LYS A 48 -8.01 4.34 -11.84
N THR A 49 -7.62 3.63 -12.90
CA THR A 49 -6.29 3.80 -13.52
C THR A 49 -6.11 5.20 -14.10
N TRP A 50 -7.16 5.80 -14.67
CA TRP A 50 -7.09 7.18 -15.15
C TRP A 50 -6.89 8.16 -14.00
N THR A 51 -7.67 8.04 -12.94
CA THR A 51 -7.52 8.88 -11.73
C THR A 51 -6.10 8.77 -11.15
N LEU A 52 -5.54 7.54 -11.07
CA LEU A 52 -4.18 7.29 -10.62
C LEU A 52 -3.15 8.03 -11.50
N ILE A 53 -3.27 7.98 -12.81
CA ILE A 53 -2.35 8.66 -13.74
C ILE A 53 -2.46 10.18 -13.61
N GLU A 54 -3.68 10.72 -13.55
CA GLU A 54 -3.88 12.16 -13.39
C GLU A 54 -3.41 12.67 -12.01
N SER A 55 -3.58 11.88 -10.94
CA SER A 55 -3.00 12.22 -9.62
C SER A 55 -1.47 12.28 -9.66
N MET A 56 -0.80 11.29 -10.25
CA MET A 56 0.67 11.33 -10.42
C MET A 56 1.10 12.53 -11.27
N LYS A 57 0.38 12.81 -12.35
CA LYS A 57 0.65 13.96 -13.21
C LYS A 57 0.52 15.28 -12.44
N GLN A 58 -0.54 15.44 -11.63
CA GLN A 58 -0.71 16.59 -10.76
C GLN A 58 0.48 16.76 -9.80
N LEU A 59 0.86 15.67 -9.10
CA LEU A 59 1.99 15.72 -8.15
C LEU A 59 3.30 16.16 -8.81
N LEU A 60 3.56 15.71 -10.05
CA LEU A 60 4.78 16.04 -10.78
C LEU A 60 4.74 17.45 -11.39
N VAL A 61 3.64 17.83 -12.05
CA VAL A 61 3.50 19.11 -12.75
C VAL A 61 3.49 20.27 -11.77
N GLU A 62 2.79 20.12 -10.65
CA GLU A 62 2.75 21.12 -9.55
C GLU A 62 4.01 21.07 -8.67
N GLN A 63 4.97 20.21 -8.98
CA GLN A 63 6.21 20.03 -8.22
C GLN A 63 5.99 19.70 -6.73
N LEU A 64 4.91 19.01 -6.40
CA LEU A 64 4.59 18.60 -5.04
C LEU A 64 5.44 17.41 -4.58
N ALA A 65 5.87 16.58 -5.54
CA ALA A 65 6.83 15.49 -5.34
C ALA A 65 7.75 15.36 -6.57
N ALA A 66 8.99 14.94 -6.36
CA ALA A 66 9.86 14.50 -7.44
C ALA A 66 9.44 13.08 -7.89
N ALA A 67 9.82 12.69 -9.10
CA ALA A 67 9.39 11.41 -9.66
C ALA A 67 9.88 10.20 -8.84
N ASP A 68 11.11 10.24 -8.33
CA ASP A 68 11.72 9.22 -7.47
C ASP A 68 11.18 9.22 -6.02
N GLU A 69 10.41 10.24 -5.65
CA GLU A 69 9.69 10.31 -4.36
C GLU A 69 8.27 9.69 -4.43
N ILE A 70 7.85 9.17 -5.61
CA ILE A 70 6.55 8.53 -5.82
C ILE A 70 6.72 7.02 -5.99
N LEU A 71 6.09 6.25 -5.10
CA LEU A 71 6.05 4.78 -5.17
C LEU A 71 4.65 4.30 -5.56
N VAL A 72 4.58 3.48 -6.61
CA VAL A 72 3.33 2.82 -7.04
C VAL A 72 3.48 1.31 -6.88
N LEU A 73 2.65 0.72 -6.03
CA LEU A 73 2.59 -0.72 -5.80
C LEU A 73 1.34 -1.33 -6.44
N CYS A 74 1.56 -2.30 -7.32
CA CYS A 74 0.52 -3.00 -8.04
C CYS A 74 0.48 -4.48 -7.66
N PHE A 75 -0.70 -5.09 -7.74
CA PHE A 75 -0.86 -6.50 -7.44
C PHE A 75 -0.20 -7.43 -8.48
N SER A 76 -0.19 -7.05 -9.75
CA SER A 76 0.27 -7.89 -10.84
C SER A 76 1.25 -7.20 -11.80
N ARG A 77 2.05 -8.00 -12.53
CA ARG A 77 2.93 -7.49 -13.58
C ARG A 77 2.15 -6.83 -14.73
N SER A 78 0.95 -7.31 -15.01
CA SER A 78 0.08 -6.68 -16.02
C SER A 78 -0.38 -5.31 -15.57
N ALA A 79 -0.75 -5.14 -14.30
CA ALA A 79 -1.09 -3.82 -13.76
C ALA A 79 0.11 -2.85 -13.83
N VAL A 80 1.31 -3.31 -13.45
CA VAL A 80 2.54 -2.51 -13.63
C VAL A 80 2.75 -2.09 -15.09
N ALA A 81 2.57 -3.02 -16.04
CA ALA A 81 2.71 -2.71 -17.47
C ALA A 81 1.67 -1.66 -17.93
N THR A 82 0.40 -1.81 -17.51
CA THR A 82 -0.67 -0.86 -17.82
C THR A 82 -0.35 0.54 -17.27
N VAL A 83 0.08 0.65 -16.01
CA VAL A 83 0.45 1.95 -15.42
C VAL A 83 1.59 2.59 -16.21
N LYS A 84 2.64 1.84 -16.53
CA LYS A 84 3.80 2.34 -17.30
C LYS A 84 3.41 2.76 -18.74
N GLU A 85 2.54 2.01 -19.39
CA GLU A 85 2.00 2.36 -20.72
C GLU A 85 1.21 3.67 -20.66
N ARG A 86 0.34 3.83 -19.67
CA ARG A 86 -0.44 5.06 -19.47
C ARG A 86 0.43 6.28 -19.15
N LEU A 87 1.48 6.11 -18.35
CA LEU A 87 2.45 7.17 -18.12
C LEU A 87 3.21 7.55 -19.40
N LEU A 88 3.53 6.56 -20.24
CA LEU A 88 4.15 6.81 -21.54
C LEU A 88 3.20 7.57 -22.48
N ASP A 89 1.91 7.22 -22.51
CA ASP A 89 0.89 7.93 -23.30
C ASP A 89 0.74 9.38 -22.84
N ALA A 90 0.96 9.66 -21.55
CA ALA A 90 0.90 11.01 -20.97
C ALA A 90 2.25 11.77 -21.01
N ALA A 91 3.31 11.17 -21.55
CA ALA A 91 4.69 11.66 -21.43
C ALA A 91 4.91 13.11 -21.90
N GLU A 92 4.16 13.58 -22.92
CA GLU A 92 4.25 14.97 -23.40
C GLU A 92 3.79 16.00 -22.36
N ALA A 93 2.95 15.60 -21.41
CA ALA A 93 2.43 16.45 -20.33
C ALA A 93 3.17 16.26 -19.00
N LEU A 94 4.19 15.40 -18.96
CA LEU A 94 4.99 15.07 -17.78
C LEU A 94 6.38 15.71 -17.86
N PRO A 95 7.04 15.98 -16.72
CA PRO A 95 8.45 16.41 -16.73
C PRO A 95 9.38 15.29 -17.25
N ASP A 96 10.55 15.63 -17.76
CA ASP A 96 11.47 14.70 -18.43
C ASP A 96 11.87 13.49 -17.56
N ASN A 97 11.90 13.67 -16.25
CA ASN A 97 12.27 12.65 -15.26
C ASN A 97 11.10 11.74 -14.80
N TRP A 98 9.94 11.80 -15.44
CA TRP A 98 8.77 10.98 -15.04
C TRP A 98 9.06 9.47 -14.99
N ARG A 99 10.10 9.02 -15.71
CA ARG A 99 10.50 7.60 -15.74
C ARG A 99 11.12 7.13 -14.43
N ASP A 100 11.49 8.05 -13.55
CA ASP A 100 12.04 7.75 -12.23
C ASP A 100 10.95 7.38 -11.23
N ILE A 101 9.65 7.54 -11.58
CA ILE A 101 8.54 7.01 -10.75
C ILE A 101 8.74 5.51 -10.55
N GLU A 102 8.77 5.10 -9.28
CA GLU A 102 8.96 3.70 -8.94
C GLU A 102 7.63 2.92 -9.04
N VAL A 103 7.41 2.22 -10.16
CA VAL A 103 6.22 1.37 -10.38
C VAL A 103 6.61 -0.10 -10.31
N ARG A 104 6.17 -0.82 -9.28
CA ARG A 104 6.53 -2.22 -9.00
C ARG A 104 5.34 -3.07 -8.56
N THR A 105 5.51 -4.39 -8.67
CA THR A 105 4.69 -5.32 -7.88
C THR A 105 5.22 -5.39 -6.45
N PHE A 106 4.38 -5.80 -5.48
CA PHE A 106 4.79 -6.03 -4.08
C PHE A 106 6.02 -6.95 -4.00
N ASP A 107 5.99 -8.08 -4.71
CA ASP A 107 7.10 -9.04 -4.72
C ASP A 107 8.40 -8.46 -5.31
N SER A 108 8.28 -7.64 -6.34
CA SER A 108 9.41 -6.95 -6.97
C SER A 108 9.99 -5.87 -6.06
N PHE A 109 9.14 -5.10 -5.39
CA PHE A 109 9.54 -4.07 -4.43
C PHE A 109 10.30 -4.69 -3.26
N VAL A 110 9.71 -5.70 -2.61
CA VAL A 110 10.33 -6.40 -1.49
C VAL A 110 11.67 -7.04 -1.89
N THR A 111 11.72 -7.70 -3.06
CA THR A 111 12.96 -8.32 -3.53
C THR A 111 14.06 -7.29 -3.76
N TYR A 112 13.71 -6.13 -4.32
CA TYR A 112 14.64 -5.02 -4.51
C TYR A 112 15.13 -4.45 -3.18
N MET A 113 14.22 -4.16 -2.25
CA MET A 113 14.58 -3.63 -0.92
C MET A 113 15.49 -4.59 -0.17
N LEU A 114 15.15 -5.88 -0.11
CA LEU A 114 16.01 -6.87 0.56
C LEU A 114 17.39 -7.00 -0.10
N ALA A 115 17.48 -6.88 -1.42
CA ALA A 115 18.77 -6.91 -2.13
C ALA A 115 19.64 -5.71 -1.79
N VAL A 116 19.05 -4.52 -1.65
CA VAL A 116 19.78 -3.31 -1.27
C VAL A 116 20.20 -3.36 0.21
N LEU A 117 19.27 -3.74 1.09
CA LEU A 117 19.49 -3.68 2.54
C LEU A 117 20.47 -4.74 3.04
N GLN A 118 20.54 -5.93 2.41
CA GLN A 118 21.49 -6.97 2.82
C GLN A 118 22.96 -6.53 2.70
N ASP A 119 23.25 -5.62 1.76
CA ASP A 119 24.60 -5.14 1.48
C ASP A 119 24.91 -3.82 2.20
N ALA A 120 23.91 -3.21 2.88
CA ALA A 120 24.08 -1.98 3.64
C ALA A 120 24.52 -2.29 5.09
N GLU A 121 25.61 -1.63 5.54
CA GLU A 121 26.22 -1.88 6.86
C GLU A 121 25.23 -1.70 8.01
N ASP A 122 24.35 -0.70 7.92
CA ASP A 122 23.38 -0.36 8.96
C ASP A 122 22.32 -1.45 9.19
N TYR A 123 22.03 -2.27 8.17
CA TYR A 123 20.96 -3.28 8.21
C TYR A 123 21.47 -4.71 8.13
N ALA A 124 22.77 -4.91 7.84
CA ALA A 124 23.36 -6.25 7.66
C ALA A 124 23.14 -7.20 8.86
N ALA A 125 23.09 -6.65 10.07
CA ALA A 125 22.86 -7.42 11.29
C ALA A 125 21.44 -8.00 11.42
N ASP A 126 20.48 -7.50 10.65
CA ASP A 126 19.09 -7.94 10.66
C ASP A 126 18.86 -9.16 9.75
N PHE A 127 19.86 -9.49 8.93
CA PHE A 127 19.78 -10.64 8.06
C PHE A 127 20.44 -11.87 8.74
N PRO A 128 19.86 -13.08 8.56
CA PRO A 128 20.50 -14.31 9.04
C PRO A 128 21.93 -14.48 8.47
N ALA A 129 22.86 -15.03 9.25
CA ALA A 129 24.27 -15.20 8.84
C ALA A 129 24.46 -15.95 7.50
N ASN A 130 23.50 -16.79 7.13
CA ASN A 130 23.51 -17.55 5.86
C ASN A 130 22.41 -17.08 4.91
N PHE A 131 22.06 -15.79 4.98
CA PHE A 131 21.02 -15.22 4.15
C PHE A 131 21.40 -15.32 2.67
N VAL A 132 20.49 -15.89 1.87
CA VAL A 132 20.60 -15.95 0.41
C VAL A 132 19.22 -15.66 -0.16
N LEU A 133 19.01 -14.45 -0.64
CA LEU A 133 17.72 -13.96 -1.14
C LEU A 133 17.09 -14.92 -2.17
N GLY A 134 17.89 -15.49 -3.07
CA GLY A 134 17.44 -16.42 -4.10
C GLY A 134 16.88 -17.75 -3.59
N ARG A 135 17.13 -18.12 -2.33
CA ARG A 135 16.61 -19.35 -1.70
C ARG A 135 15.28 -19.17 -0.99
N LEU A 136 14.85 -17.93 -0.77
CA LEU A 136 13.60 -17.64 -0.09
C LEU A 136 12.42 -17.69 -1.06
N ASN A 137 11.30 -18.27 -0.62
CA ASN A 137 10.03 -18.11 -1.31
C ASN A 137 9.46 -16.70 -1.08
N TYR A 138 8.42 -16.33 -1.86
CA TYR A 138 7.85 -15.00 -1.80
C TYR A 138 7.30 -14.61 -0.43
N ASN A 139 6.56 -15.51 0.21
CA ASN A 139 5.97 -15.21 1.52
C ASN A 139 7.05 -14.94 2.58
N THR A 140 8.13 -15.74 2.58
CA THR A 140 9.25 -15.52 3.51
C THR A 140 9.96 -14.19 3.25
N ARG A 141 10.12 -13.78 1.97
CA ARG A 141 10.69 -12.46 1.63
C ARG A 141 9.81 -11.35 2.17
N ILE A 142 8.49 -11.44 1.97
CA ILE A 142 7.53 -10.44 2.42
C ILE A 142 7.54 -10.37 3.95
N SER A 143 7.52 -11.50 4.66
CA SER A 143 7.58 -11.51 6.13
C SER A 143 8.85 -10.84 6.66
N LEU A 144 10.00 -11.13 6.05
CA LEU A 144 11.26 -10.47 6.43
C LEU A 144 11.21 -8.95 6.16
N ALA A 145 10.64 -8.53 5.03
CA ALA A 145 10.48 -7.11 4.75
C ALA A 145 9.53 -6.42 5.75
N VAL A 146 8.46 -7.08 6.16
CA VAL A 146 7.56 -6.58 7.23
C VAL A 146 8.33 -6.37 8.54
N GLU A 147 9.18 -7.32 8.92
CA GLU A 147 10.04 -7.18 10.12
C GLU A 147 10.97 -5.97 10.00
N LEU A 148 11.63 -5.80 8.84
CA LEU A 148 12.54 -4.68 8.59
C LEU A 148 11.81 -3.33 8.60
N PHE A 149 10.67 -3.18 7.90
CA PHE A 149 9.90 -1.93 7.91
C PHE A 149 9.34 -1.59 9.28
N ASN A 150 8.97 -2.58 10.10
CA ASN A 150 8.53 -2.34 11.47
C ASN A 150 9.68 -1.91 12.39
N LYS A 151 10.91 -2.33 12.09
CA LYS A 151 12.11 -2.02 12.88
C LYS A 151 12.76 -0.69 12.47
N HIS A 152 12.75 -0.38 11.17
CA HIS A 152 13.47 0.72 10.54
C HIS A 152 12.50 1.61 9.76
N GLN A 153 12.01 2.65 10.39
CA GLN A 153 11.07 3.59 9.77
C GLN A 153 11.73 4.48 8.72
N ASP A 154 13.05 4.72 8.84
CA ASP A 154 13.86 5.50 7.91
C ASP A 154 13.91 4.92 6.48
N LEU A 155 13.61 3.64 6.30
CA LEU A 155 13.60 2.99 4.99
C LEU A 155 12.59 3.58 3.98
N LEU A 156 11.60 4.31 4.46
CA LEU A 156 10.53 4.89 3.65
C LEU A 156 10.57 6.43 3.60
N GLU A 157 11.54 7.07 4.25
CA GLU A 157 11.65 8.53 4.33
C GLU A 157 11.85 9.22 2.97
N GLN A 158 12.36 8.49 1.98
CA GLN A 158 12.55 9.01 0.64
C GLN A 158 11.23 9.27 -0.10
N TYR A 159 10.13 8.61 0.28
CA TYR A 159 8.85 8.74 -0.42
C TYR A 159 8.00 9.88 0.15
N LYS A 160 7.36 10.63 -0.74
CA LYS A 160 6.36 11.66 -0.43
C LYS A 160 4.94 11.24 -0.75
N HIS A 161 4.78 10.28 -1.66
CA HIS A 161 3.46 9.73 -1.94
C HIS A 161 3.53 8.26 -2.34
N LEU A 162 2.70 7.45 -1.68
CA LEU A 162 2.52 6.03 -1.99
C LEU A 162 1.17 5.81 -2.66
N ILE A 163 1.16 5.11 -3.78
CA ILE A 163 -0.06 4.66 -4.45
C ILE A 163 -0.11 3.13 -4.42
N VAL A 164 -1.24 2.59 -3.97
CA VAL A 164 -1.49 1.14 -3.98
C VAL A 164 -2.74 0.85 -4.78
N ASP A 165 -2.60 0.07 -5.83
CA ASP A 165 -3.72 -0.33 -6.70
C ASP A 165 -4.22 -1.73 -6.34
N GLU A 166 -5.53 -1.97 -6.55
CA GLU A 166 -6.24 -3.23 -6.29
C GLU A 166 -6.15 -3.71 -4.83
N VAL A 167 -6.38 -2.79 -3.88
CA VAL A 167 -6.26 -3.08 -2.43
C VAL A 167 -7.21 -4.17 -1.95
N GLN A 168 -8.33 -4.44 -2.63
CA GLN A 168 -9.26 -5.52 -2.29
C GLN A 168 -8.64 -6.92 -2.45
N ASP A 169 -7.57 -7.04 -3.25
CA ASP A 169 -6.87 -8.32 -3.47
C ASP A 169 -5.76 -8.59 -2.43
N LEU A 170 -5.57 -7.66 -1.49
CA LEU A 170 -4.58 -7.77 -0.43
C LEU A 170 -5.08 -8.72 0.67
N VAL A 171 -4.46 -9.89 0.75
CA VAL A 171 -4.70 -10.88 1.80
C VAL A 171 -3.38 -11.38 2.39
N GLY A 172 -3.43 -11.89 3.63
CA GLY A 172 -2.28 -12.50 4.29
C GLY A 172 -1.06 -11.58 4.38
N VAL A 173 0.12 -12.12 4.07
CA VAL A 173 1.40 -11.39 4.22
C VAL A 173 1.51 -10.12 3.36
N ARG A 174 0.80 -10.04 2.22
CA ARG A 174 0.77 -8.81 1.41
C ARG A 174 -0.04 -7.71 2.08
N ALA A 175 -1.14 -8.06 2.73
CA ALA A 175 -1.92 -7.12 3.54
C ALA A 175 -1.09 -6.61 4.73
N GLU A 176 -0.35 -7.49 5.39
CA GLU A 176 0.58 -7.14 6.47
C GLU A 176 1.70 -6.21 5.97
N LEU A 177 2.26 -6.50 4.79
CA LEU A 177 3.28 -5.66 4.16
C LEU A 177 2.77 -4.23 3.94
N VAL A 178 1.60 -4.09 3.31
CA VAL A 178 1.03 -2.77 3.06
C VAL A 178 0.77 -2.01 4.36
N LEU A 179 0.19 -2.66 5.37
CA LEU A 179 -0.01 -2.04 6.69
C LEU A 179 1.31 -1.63 7.35
N SER A 180 2.37 -2.42 7.21
CA SER A 180 3.70 -2.11 7.73
C SER A 180 4.30 -0.90 7.01
N ILE A 181 4.23 -0.87 5.67
CA ILE A 181 4.68 0.26 4.86
C ILE A 181 3.91 1.53 5.28
N LEU A 182 2.58 1.50 5.28
CA LEU A 182 1.76 2.67 5.61
C LEU A 182 2.04 3.23 7.01
N LYS A 183 2.31 2.37 8.00
CA LYS A 183 2.68 2.79 9.36
C LYS A 183 4.08 3.38 9.45
N GLY A 184 4.98 2.95 8.57
CA GLY A 184 6.36 3.45 8.49
C GLY A 184 6.50 4.72 7.67
N LEU A 185 5.46 5.15 6.94
CA LEU A 185 5.50 6.41 6.19
C LEU A 185 5.61 7.61 7.13
N PRO A 186 6.48 8.58 6.84
CA PRO A 186 6.54 9.82 7.59
C PRO A 186 5.23 10.61 7.48
N ASP A 187 4.97 11.51 8.43
CA ASP A 187 3.75 12.35 8.42
C ASP A 187 3.67 13.27 7.20
N THR A 188 4.82 13.54 6.58
CA THR A 188 4.92 14.31 5.33
C THR A 188 4.60 13.51 4.08
N CYS A 189 4.42 12.19 4.20
CA CYS A 189 4.08 11.29 3.10
C CYS A 189 2.60 10.97 3.12
N GLY A 190 1.90 11.30 2.03
CA GLY A 190 0.54 10.86 1.80
C GLY A 190 0.45 9.49 1.14
N PHE A 191 -0.76 8.98 1.03
CA PHE A 191 -1.02 7.77 0.25
C PHE A 191 -2.39 7.80 -0.42
N THR A 192 -2.48 7.12 -1.56
CA THR A 192 -3.74 6.85 -2.26
C THR A 192 -3.90 5.35 -2.44
N LEU A 193 -4.88 4.76 -1.77
CA LEU A 193 -5.23 3.34 -1.90
C LEU A 193 -6.47 3.22 -2.78
N LEU A 194 -6.35 2.48 -3.89
CA LEU A 194 -7.45 2.28 -4.82
C LEU A 194 -7.90 0.82 -4.80
N GLY A 195 -9.20 0.60 -4.70
CA GLY A 195 -9.78 -0.73 -4.70
C GLY A 195 -11.25 -0.76 -5.09
N ASP A 196 -11.76 -1.96 -5.20
CA ASP A 196 -13.17 -2.25 -5.37
C ASP A 196 -13.57 -3.34 -4.37
N ALA A 197 -14.13 -2.92 -3.26
CA ALA A 197 -14.52 -3.83 -2.17
C ALA A 197 -15.53 -4.93 -2.62
N CYS A 198 -16.23 -4.72 -3.74
CA CYS A 198 -17.15 -5.69 -4.30
C CYS A 198 -16.45 -6.79 -5.14
N GLN A 199 -15.15 -6.63 -5.43
CA GLN A 199 -14.36 -7.54 -6.27
C GLN A 199 -13.28 -8.33 -5.52
N SER A 200 -13.39 -8.51 -4.21
CA SER A 200 -12.46 -9.33 -3.42
C SER A 200 -12.38 -10.77 -3.94
N LEU A 201 -11.40 -11.06 -4.81
CA LEU A 201 -11.25 -12.37 -5.46
C LEU A 201 -10.46 -13.38 -4.62
N TYR A 202 -9.63 -12.89 -3.69
CA TYR A 202 -8.67 -13.73 -2.96
C TYR A 202 -9.07 -14.07 -1.52
N ASP A 203 -10.23 -13.62 -1.06
CA ASP A 203 -10.73 -13.95 0.29
C ASP A 203 -10.89 -15.46 0.52
N TYR A 204 -11.05 -16.26 -0.55
CA TYR A 204 -11.06 -17.73 -0.47
C TYR A 204 -9.75 -18.31 0.14
N GLN A 205 -8.62 -17.60 0.05
CA GLN A 205 -7.37 -18.04 0.68
C GLN A 205 -7.46 -17.95 2.20
N ALA A 206 -8.11 -16.91 2.72
CA ALA A 206 -8.36 -16.76 4.15
C ALA A 206 -9.39 -17.79 4.66
N ASP A 207 -10.35 -18.20 3.83
CA ASP A 207 -11.32 -19.25 4.16
C ASP A 207 -10.66 -20.63 4.30
N GLN A 208 -9.59 -20.89 3.54
CA GLN A 208 -8.85 -22.16 3.56
C GLN A 208 -7.81 -22.20 4.69
N ASP A 209 -7.22 -21.08 5.04
CA ASP A 209 -6.22 -20.95 6.10
C ASP A 209 -6.58 -19.79 7.05
N LYS A 210 -7.05 -20.11 8.24
CA LYS A 210 -7.43 -19.13 9.28
C LYS A 210 -6.25 -18.25 9.76
N ALA A 211 -5.02 -18.59 9.41
CA ALA A 211 -3.84 -17.77 9.68
C ALA A 211 -3.65 -16.65 8.66
N VAL A 212 -4.39 -16.68 7.54
CA VAL A 212 -4.30 -15.67 6.48
C VAL A 212 -5.28 -14.52 6.79
N MET A 213 -4.77 -13.29 6.86
CA MET A 213 -5.60 -12.10 7.06
C MET A 213 -6.55 -11.91 5.86
N PRO A 214 -7.88 -11.91 6.07
CA PRO A 214 -8.84 -11.62 5.00
C PRO A 214 -8.87 -10.12 4.66
N SER A 215 -9.39 -9.76 3.49
CA SER A 215 -9.50 -8.38 3.05
C SER A 215 -10.33 -7.50 4.00
N VAL A 216 -11.40 -8.03 4.57
CA VAL A 216 -12.23 -7.31 5.56
C VAL A 216 -11.43 -6.94 6.81
N GLU A 217 -10.58 -7.84 7.31
CA GLU A 217 -9.71 -7.55 8.45
C GLU A 217 -8.64 -6.51 8.09
N PHE A 218 -8.11 -6.57 6.87
CA PHE A 218 -7.19 -5.57 6.35
C PHE A 218 -7.83 -4.17 6.39
N TYR A 219 -9.02 -4.00 5.82
CA TYR A 219 -9.74 -2.72 5.86
C TYR A 219 -10.01 -2.27 7.30
N HIS A 220 -10.45 -3.16 8.18
CA HIS A 220 -10.66 -2.82 9.59
C HIS A 220 -9.40 -2.30 10.28
N LYS A 221 -8.25 -2.96 10.04
CA LYS A 221 -6.95 -2.49 10.55
C LYS A 221 -6.55 -1.16 9.95
N LEU A 222 -6.77 -0.98 8.65
CA LEU A 222 -6.47 0.25 7.93
C LEU A 222 -7.21 1.44 8.55
N PHE A 223 -8.52 1.37 8.71
CA PHE A 223 -9.33 2.43 9.33
C PHE A 223 -9.02 2.66 10.81
N THR A 224 -8.60 1.62 11.51
CA THR A 224 -8.17 1.77 12.91
C THR A 224 -6.83 2.50 13.02
N CYS A 225 -5.92 2.26 12.08
CA CYS A 225 -4.59 2.88 12.07
C CYS A 225 -4.61 4.31 11.51
N PHE A 226 -5.53 4.61 10.61
CA PHE A 226 -5.63 5.89 9.90
C PHE A 226 -7.05 6.46 9.97
N PRO A 227 -7.54 6.81 11.18
CA PRO A 227 -8.91 7.32 11.35
C PRO A 227 -9.14 8.69 10.70
N GLU A 228 -8.06 9.41 10.42
CA GLU A 228 -8.06 10.72 9.75
C GLU A 228 -8.02 10.64 8.21
N ALA A 229 -7.80 9.45 7.65
CA ALA A 229 -7.77 9.30 6.19
C ALA A 229 -9.13 9.62 5.57
N ASN A 230 -9.14 10.18 4.37
CA ASN A 230 -10.36 10.41 3.58
C ASN A 230 -10.86 9.10 2.96
N TYR A 231 -12.20 8.90 3.00
CA TYR A 231 -12.86 7.71 2.51
C TYR A 231 -13.93 8.06 1.50
#